data_41de9fa1836edf4ee41fedc00039a831
#
_entry.id   41de9fa1836edf4ee41fedc00039a831
#
_cell.length_a   1.000
_cell.length_b   1.000
_cell.length_c   1.000
_cell.angle_alpha   90.00
_cell.angle_beta   90.00
_cell.angle_gamma   90.00
#
_symmetry.space_group_name_H-M   'P 1'
#
loop_
_entity.id
_entity.type
_entity.pdbx_description
1 polymer ?
#
loop_
_entity_poly.entity_id
_entity_poly.type
_entity_poly.pdbx_seq_one_letter_code
_entity_poly.pdbx_strand_id
1 'polypeptide(L)'
;MDMSPKEYQAYVKQKAKRSPIVKDTALAFVIGGAICVLGQAITDGWAAAGLNKEDAGTAASCTLVFLSALLTGLNLYSKIARFGGAGTLVPITGFANAVVSPAIDFKSEGFITGMAAKMFTVAGPVIVFGTVASVLYGVILKLFRL
;
A
#
# COMPACT_ATOMS: atom_id res chain seq x y z
N MET A 1 23.52 21.78 18.12
CA MET A 1 24.51 21.04 17.30
C MET A 1 24.49 21.67 15.91
N ASP A 2 25.46 22.53 15.64
CA ASP A 2 25.57 23.20 14.33
C ASP A 2 26.45 22.31 13.43
N MET A 3 25.84 21.36 12.76
CA MET A 3 26.49 20.54 11.75
C MET A 3 26.20 21.13 10.36
N SER A 4 27.22 21.25 9.52
CA SER A 4 27.01 21.57 8.11
C SER A 4 26.25 20.45 7.39
N PRO A 5 25.53 20.71 6.31
CA PRO A 5 24.80 19.66 5.56
C PRO A 5 25.67 18.50 5.10
N LYS A 6 26.95 18.74 4.80
CA LYS A 6 27.92 17.69 4.42
C LYS A 6 28.32 16.81 5.59
N GLU A 7 28.55 17.40 6.78
CA GLU A 7 28.87 16.66 8.00
C GLU A 7 27.68 15.82 8.46
N TYR A 8 26.47 16.36 8.36
CA TYR A 8 25.25 15.64 8.66
C TYR A 8 25.07 14.41 7.73
N GLN A 9 25.32 14.58 6.43
CA GLN A 9 25.25 13.45 5.48
C GLN A 9 26.31 12.38 5.80
N ALA A 10 27.53 12.77 6.15
CA ALA A 10 28.59 11.84 6.55
C ALA A 10 28.20 11.08 7.83
N TYR A 11 27.69 11.78 8.82
CA TYR A 11 27.20 11.20 10.06
C TYR A 11 26.05 10.19 9.84
N VAL A 12 25.06 10.55 9.02
CA VAL A 12 23.95 9.65 8.66
C VAL A 12 24.46 8.39 7.95
N LYS A 13 25.37 8.53 6.97
CA LYS A 13 25.98 7.38 6.28
C LYS A 13 26.71 6.44 7.23
N GLN A 14 27.37 6.98 8.26
CA GLN A 14 28.09 6.18 9.25
C GLN A 14 27.14 5.46 10.22
N LYS A 15 26.00 6.08 10.57
CA LYS A 15 25.00 5.52 11.49
C LYS A 15 23.95 4.65 10.81
N ALA A 16 23.69 4.85 9.52
CA ALA A 16 22.73 4.06 8.76
C ALA A 16 23.20 2.60 8.63
N LYS A 17 22.46 1.68 9.23
CA LYS A 17 22.67 0.24 9.01
C LYS A 17 22.35 -0.10 7.57
N ARG A 18 23.23 -0.81 6.89
CA ARG A 18 22.95 -1.35 5.56
C ARG A 18 21.89 -2.44 5.68
N SER A 19 20.79 -2.31 4.92
CA SER A 19 19.80 -3.37 4.81
C SER A 19 20.40 -4.59 4.10
N PRO A 20 20.16 -5.82 4.58
CA PRO A 20 20.57 -7.04 3.89
C PRO A 20 19.67 -7.27 2.68
N ILE A 21 20.02 -6.64 1.54
CA ILE A 21 19.21 -6.57 0.31
C ILE A 21 18.65 -7.94 -0.10
N VAL A 22 19.49 -8.98 -0.12
CA VAL A 22 19.09 -10.33 -0.55
C VAL A 22 18.01 -10.90 0.37
N LYS A 23 18.18 -10.79 1.68
CA LYS A 23 17.20 -11.25 2.67
C LYS A 23 15.90 -10.49 2.57
N ASP A 24 15.99 -9.15 2.51
CA ASP A 24 14.82 -8.28 2.45
C ASP A 24 14.03 -8.50 1.15
N THR A 25 14.73 -8.70 0.01
CA THR A 25 14.08 -9.05 -1.28
C THR A 25 13.40 -10.40 -1.22
N ALA A 26 14.05 -11.42 -0.65
CA ALA A 26 13.45 -12.75 -0.53
C ALA A 26 12.20 -12.73 0.37
N LEU A 27 12.25 -12.03 1.51
CA LEU A 27 11.09 -11.87 2.39
C LEU A 27 9.96 -11.08 1.72
N ALA A 28 10.27 -10.01 0.99
CA ALA A 28 9.30 -9.24 0.23
C ALA A 28 8.61 -10.11 -0.84
N PHE A 29 9.36 -10.95 -1.54
CA PHE A 29 8.83 -11.88 -2.53
C PHE A 29 7.89 -12.93 -1.90
N VAL A 30 8.31 -13.56 -0.81
CA VAL A 30 7.50 -14.61 -0.14
C VAL A 30 6.22 -14.02 0.45
N ILE A 31 6.32 -12.91 1.19
CA ILE A 31 5.16 -12.30 1.85
C ILE A 31 4.24 -11.65 0.82
N GLY A 32 4.78 -10.94 -0.17
CA GLY A 32 3.99 -10.37 -1.25
C GLY A 32 3.30 -11.45 -2.09
N GLY A 33 4.02 -12.54 -2.41
CA GLY A 33 3.45 -13.72 -3.07
C GLY A 33 2.32 -14.37 -2.28
N ALA A 34 2.47 -14.50 -0.97
CA ALA A 34 1.40 -15.01 -0.10
C ALA A 34 0.15 -14.11 -0.12
N ILE A 35 0.32 -12.79 -0.12
CA ILE A 35 -0.80 -11.83 -0.27
C ILE A 35 -1.48 -12.00 -1.63
N CYS A 36 -0.71 -12.19 -2.71
CA CYS A 36 -1.26 -12.43 -4.05
C CYS A 36 -2.05 -13.74 -4.11
N VAL A 37 -1.53 -14.83 -3.53
CA VAL A 37 -2.24 -16.12 -3.46
C VAL A 37 -3.53 -15.98 -2.68
N LEU A 38 -3.52 -15.28 -1.55
CA LEU A 38 -4.73 -14.98 -0.78
C LEU A 38 -5.73 -14.17 -1.62
N GLY A 39 -5.26 -13.15 -2.34
CA GLY A 39 -6.09 -12.33 -3.22
C GLY A 39 -6.75 -13.16 -4.33
N GLN A 40 -5.98 -14.08 -4.95
CA GLN A 40 -6.52 -14.99 -5.96
C GLN A 40 -7.56 -15.93 -5.37
N ALA A 41 -7.30 -16.54 -4.21
CA ALA A 41 -8.26 -17.42 -3.55
C ALA A 41 -9.57 -16.70 -3.20
N ILE A 42 -9.51 -15.44 -2.77
CA ILE A 42 -10.72 -14.63 -2.52
C ILE A 42 -11.46 -14.35 -3.82
N THR A 43 -10.75 -14.02 -4.91
CA THR A 43 -11.33 -13.78 -6.23
C THR A 43 -12.05 -15.04 -6.74
N ASP A 44 -11.40 -16.19 -6.66
CA ASP A 44 -11.98 -17.48 -7.05
C ASP A 44 -13.20 -17.85 -6.19
N GLY A 45 -13.16 -17.53 -4.89
CA GLY A 45 -14.31 -17.68 -3.99
C GLY A 45 -15.51 -16.84 -4.42
N TRP A 46 -15.31 -15.58 -4.79
CA TRP A 46 -16.37 -14.71 -5.29
C TRP A 46 -16.91 -15.16 -6.66
N ALA A 47 -16.03 -15.64 -7.55
CA ALA A 47 -16.44 -16.22 -8.83
C ALA A 47 -17.26 -17.50 -8.64
N ALA A 48 -16.88 -18.36 -7.69
CA ALA A 48 -17.64 -19.55 -7.32
C ALA A 48 -19.02 -19.21 -6.70
N ALA A 49 -19.15 -18.05 -6.05
CA ALA A 49 -20.41 -17.52 -5.55
C ALA A 49 -21.34 -16.96 -6.65
N GLY A 50 -20.89 -16.99 -7.92
CA GLY A 50 -21.70 -16.61 -9.08
C GLY A 50 -21.43 -15.20 -9.65
N LEU A 51 -20.42 -14.50 -9.16
CA LEU A 51 -20.01 -13.21 -9.73
C LEU A 51 -19.23 -13.43 -11.05
N ASN A 52 -19.43 -12.53 -12.02
CA ASN A 52 -18.59 -12.50 -13.21
C ASN A 52 -17.14 -12.08 -12.86
N LYS A 53 -16.21 -12.24 -13.78
CA LYS A 53 -14.78 -12.01 -13.54
C LYS A 53 -14.45 -10.59 -13.06
N GLU A 54 -15.13 -9.56 -13.60
CA GLU A 54 -14.90 -8.16 -13.24
C GLU A 54 -15.43 -7.86 -11.83
N ASP A 55 -16.66 -8.29 -11.56
CA ASP A 55 -17.29 -8.11 -10.24
C ASP A 55 -16.57 -8.91 -9.14
N ALA A 56 -16.11 -10.13 -9.45
CA ALA A 56 -15.32 -10.94 -8.52
C ALA A 56 -13.99 -10.25 -8.16
N GLY A 57 -13.30 -9.64 -9.12
CA GLY A 57 -12.09 -8.84 -8.89
C GLY A 57 -12.34 -7.60 -8.02
N THR A 58 -13.44 -6.92 -8.26
CA THR A 58 -13.86 -5.76 -7.47
C THR A 58 -14.22 -6.16 -6.04
N ALA A 59 -15.01 -7.22 -5.87
CA ALA A 59 -15.38 -7.76 -4.56
C ALA A 59 -14.15 -8.26 -3.77
N ALA A 60 -13.20 -8.91 -4.44
CA ALA A 60 -11.94 -9.32 -3.84
C ALA A 60 -11.11 -8.11 -3.36
N SER A 61 -11.04 -7.05 -4.16
CA SER A 61 -10.36 -5.81 -3.78
C SER A 61 -10.98 -5.19 -2.53
N CYS A 62 -12.31 -5.08 -2.47
CA CYS A 62 -13.03 -4.59 -1.29
C CYS A 62 -12.77 -5.46 -0.06
N THR A 63 -12.79 -6.79 -0.23
CA THR A 63 -12.50 -7.75 0.84
C THR A 63 -11.07 -7.57 1.38
N LEU A 64 -10.07 -7.45 0.50
CA LEU A 64 -8.67 -7.24 0.88
C LEU A 64 -8.46 -5.90 1.59
N VAL A 65 -9.10 -4.82 1.12
CA VAL A 65 -9.07 -3.50 1.77
C VAL A 65 -9.66 -3.60 3.18
N PHE A 66 -10.80 -4.25 3.34
CA PHE A 66 -11.44 -4.45 4.64
C PHE A 66 -10.56 -5.26 5.59
N LEU A 67 -10.01 -6.38 5.13
CA LEU A 67 -9.11 -7.21 5.95
C LEU A 67 -7.86 -6.45 6.37
N SER A 68 -7.27 -5.67 5.46
CA SER A 68 -6.10 -4.85 5.78
C SER A 68 -6.43 -3.76 6.79
N ALA A 69 -7.57 -3.07 6.63
CA ALA A 69 -8.04 -2.07 7.57
C ALA A 69 -8.24 -2.67 8.98
N LEU A 70 -8.87 -3.85 9.05
CA LEU A 70 -9.07 -4.59 10.31
C LEU A 70 -7.73 -4.96 10.95
N LEU A 71 -6.81 -5.55 10.18
CA LEU A 71 -5.47 -5.91 10.68
C LEU A 71 -4.66 -4.69 11.12
N THR A 72 -4.84 -3.55 10.45
CA THR A 72 -4.22 -2.27 10.83
C THR A 72 -4.80 -1.78 12.15
N GLY A 73 -6.12 -1.81 12.30
CA GLY A 73 -6.81 -1.43 13.56
C GLY A 73 -6.41 -2.31 14.75
N LEU A 74 -6.12 -3.58 14.51
CA LEU A 74 -5.60 -4.52 15.50
C LEU A 74 -4.07 -4.42 15.71
N ASN A 75 -3.39 -3.50 15.03
CA ASN A 75 -1.93 -3.33 15.05
C ASN A 75 -1.14 -4.60 14.65
N LEU A 76 -1.75 -5.46 13.83
CA LEU A 76 -1.13 -6.68 13.31
C LEU A 76 -0.46 -6.45 11.97
N TYR A 77 -1.03 -5.60 11.10
CA TYR A 77 -0.47 -5.35 9.77
C TYR A 77 0.94 -4.80 9.83
N SER A 78 1.21 -3.85 10.74
CA SER A 78 2.53 -3.27 10.93
C SER A 78 3.60 -4.29 11.34
N LYS A 79 3.21 -5.34 12.07
CA LYS A 79 4.12 -6.43 12.44
C LYS A 79 4.50 -7.28 11.22
N ILE A 80 3.54 -7.56 10.33
CA ILE A 80 3.77 -8.26 9.06
C ILE A 80 4.62 -7.40 8.13
N ALA A 81 4.31 -6.11 8.02
CA ALA A 81 5.01 -5.16 7.16
C ALA A 81 6.50 -4.99 7.53
N ARG A 82 6.84 -5.10 8.81
CA ARG A 82 8.23 -5.07 9.28
C ARG A 82 9.11 -6.12 8.59
N PHE A 83 8.56 -7.28 8.30
CA PHE A 83 9.28 -8.37 7.64
C PHE A 83 9.07 -8.38 6.12
N GLY A 84 7.88 -7.98 5.67
CA GLY A 84 7.49 -8.02 4.27
C GLY A 84 8.00 -6.86 3.42
N GLY A 85 8.37 -5.73 4.05
CA GLY A 85 8.87 -4.57 3.33
C GLY A 85 8.03 -4.20 2.11
N ALA A 86 8.64 -4.12 0.93
CA ALA A 86 7.97 -3.81 -0.32
C ALA A 86 6.84 -4.81 -0.69
N GLY A 87 6.96 -6.09 -0.27
CA GLY A 87 5.94 -7.11 -0.52
C GLY A 87 4.60 -6.83 0.16
N THR A 88 4.59 -6.09 1.26
CA THR A 88 3.36 -5.64 1.93
C THR A 88 2.94 -4.24 1.52
N LEU A 89 3.84 -3.44 0.97
CA LEU A 89 3.58 -2.04 0.62
C LEU A 89 2.90 -1.91 -0.75
N VAL A 90 3.33 -2.71 -1.72
CA VAL A 90 2.88 -2.62 -3.12
C VAL A 90 1.43 -3.10 -3.33
N PRO A 91 0.96 -4.20 -2.71
CA PRO A 91 -0.43 -4.65 -2.88
C PRO A 91 -1.44 -3.64 -2.33
N ILE A 92 -2.73 -3.79 -2.78
CA ILE A 92 -3.85 -2.93 -2.33
C ILE A 92 -4.00 -2.92 -0.79
N THR A 93 -3.59 -3.99 -0.13
CA THR A 93 -3.57 -4.08 1.34
C THR A 93 -2.59 -3.10 1.98
N GLY A 94 -1.44 -2.84 1.33
CA GLY A 94 -0.48 -1.83 1.77
C GLY A 94 -1.03 -0.42 1.66
N PHE A 95 -1.71 -0.12 0.55
CA PHE A 95 -2.41 1.16 0.37
C PHE A 95 -3.50 1.36 1.44
N ALA A 96 -4.32 0.35 1.69
CA ALA A 96 -5.34 0.41 2.74
C ALA A 96 -4.73 0.67 4.13
N ASN A 97 -3.65 -0.03 4.48
CA ASN A 97 -2.90 0.23 5.73
C ASN A 97 -2.36 1.67 5.80
N ALA A 98 -1.78 2.18 4.70
CA ALA A 98 -1.22 3.52 4.65
C ALA A 98 -2.27 4.63 4.79
N VAL A 99 -3.53 4.36 4.42
CA VAL A 99 -4.65 5.29 4.60
C VAL A 99 -5.27 5.17 6.00
N VAL A 100 -5.43 3.93 6.50
CA VAL A 100 -6.10 3.68 7.79
C VAL A 100 -5.22 4.04 8.98
N SER A 101 -3.91 3.82 8.91
CA SER A 101 -2.98 4.09 10.02
C SER A 101 -3.05 5.57 10.47
N PRO A 102 -2.85 6.57 9.58
CA PRO A 102 -3.01 7.96 10.01
C PRO A 102 -4.44 8.33 10.42
N ALA A 103 -5.46 7.66 9.88
CA ALA A 103 -6.83 7.87 10.33
C ALA A 103 -7.02 7.50 11.82
N ILE A 104 -6.38 6.42 12.26
CA ILE A 104 -6.42 5.98 13.67
C ILE A 104 -5.59 6.92 14.55
N ASP A 105 -4.39 7.29 14.09
CA ASP A 105 -3.45 8.10 14.87
C ASP A 105 -4.00 9.52 15.11
N PHE A 106 -4.64 10.11 14.11
CA PHE A 106 -5.14 11.49 14.14
C PHE A 106 -6.63 11.63 14.45
N LYS A 107 -7.31 10.55 14.87
CA LYS A 107 -8.75 10.60 15.20
C LYS A 107 -9.09 11.58 16.33
N SER A 108 -8.17 11.79 17.27
CA SER A 108 -8.34 12.72 18.39
C SER A 108 -8.29 14.19 17.96
N GLU A 109 -7.73 14.50 16.79
CA GLU A 109 -7.68 15.86 16.22
C GLU A 109 -8.98 16.28 15.51
N GLY A 110 -10.00 15.42 15.52
CA GLY A 110 -11.30 15.64 14.90
C GLY A 110 -11.51 14.85 13.62
N PHE A 111 -12.79 14.69 13.25
CA PHE A 111 -13.18 13.85 12.10
C PHE A 111 -12.72 14.44 10.76
N ILE A 112 -12.89 15.76 10.57
CA ILE A 112 -12.58 16.42 9.30
C ILE A 112 -11.10 16.83 9.24
N THR A 113 -10.65 17.62 10.22
CA THR A 113 -9.30 18.23 10.24
C THR A 113 -8.21 17.23 10.59
N GLY A 114 -8.50 16.27 11.43
CA GLY A 114 -7.59 15.19 11.81
C GLY A 114 -7.72 13.99 10.85
N MET A 115 -8.69 13.13 11.08
CA MET A 115 -8.83 11.85 10.39
C MET A 115 -8.91 12.01 8.86
N ALA A 116 -9.93 12.71 8.35
CA ALA A 116 -10.18 12.81 6.92
C ALA A 116 -9.02 13.50 6.17
N ALA A 117 -8.52 14.63 6.69
CA ALA A 117 -7.40 15.34 6.08
C ALA A 117 -6.15 14.45 5.97
N LYS A 118 -5.84 13.67 6.99
CA LYS A 118 -4.68 12.77 7.00
C LYS A 118 -4.84 11.58 6.06
N MET A 119 -6.04 11.01 5.95
CA MET A 119 -6.35 9.98 4.96
C MET A 119 -6.10 10.50 3.53
N PHE A 120 -6.60 11.69 3.21
CA PHE A 120 -6.43 12.30 1.89
C PHE A 120 -5.00 12.74 1.59
N THR A 121 -4.19 13.03 2.60
CA THR A 121 -2.76 13.29 2.41
C THR A 121 -2.04 12.11 1.75
N VAL A 122 -2.46 10.88 2.06
CA VAL A 122 -1.91 9.65 1.45
C VAL A 122 -2.68 9.27 0.20
N ALA A 123 -4.02 9.23 0.26
CA ALA A 123 -4.86 8.78 -0.85
C ALA A 123 -4.87 9.77 -2.03
N GLY A 124 -4.80 11.07 -1.77
CA GLY A 124 -4.88 12.12 -2.80
C GLY A 124 -3.85 11.96 -3.91
N PRO A 125 -2.55 11.94 -3.60
CA PRO A 125 -1.51 11.76 -4.62
C PRO A 125 -1.67 10.47 -5.43
N VAL A 126 -2.04 9.36 -4.80
CA VAL A 126 -2.24 8.08 -5.48
C VAL A 126 -3.38 8.17 -6.49
N ILE A 127 -4.51 8.78 -6.11
CA ILE A 127 -5.67 8.99 -7.01
C ILE A 127 -5.27 9.90 -8.17
N VAL A 128 -4.62 11.03 -7.89
CA VAL A 128 -4.22 11.99 -8.94
C VAL A 128 -3.26 11.37 -9.93
N PHE A 129 -2.15 10.79 -9.47
CA PHE A 129 -1.15 10.20 -10.36
C PHE A 129 -1.69 8.96 -11.08
N GLY A 130 -2.49 8.13 -10.41
CA GLY A 130 -3.14 6.97 -11.02
C GLY A 130 -4.10 7.37 -12.14
N THR A 131 -4.93 8.38 -11.90
CA THR A 131 -5.87 8.90 -12.89
C THR A 131 -5.13 9.52 -14.09
N VAL A 132 -4.13 10.37 -13.83
CA VAL A 132 -3.32 10.98 -14.91
C VAL A 132 -2.64 9.91 -15.76
N ALA A 133 -1.99 8.93 -15.12
CA ALA A 133 -1.34 7.83 -15.85
C ALA A 133 -2.33 7.02 -16.69
N SER A 134 -3.53 6.73 -16.15
CA SER A 134 -4.57 6.00 -16.86
C SER A 134 -5.09 6.78 -18.07
N VAL A 135 -5.30 8.09 -17.94
CA VAL A 135 -5.73 8.96 -19.05
C VAL A 135 -4.66 9.00 -20.15
N LEU A 136 -3.39 9.23 -19.77
CA LEU A 136 -2.27 9.25 -20.73
C LEU A 136 -2.17 7.91 -21.47
N TYR A 137 -2.24 6.79 -20.75
CA TYR A 137 -2.22 5.47 -21.37
C TYR A 137 -3.40 5.23 -22.31
N GLY A 138 -4.62 5.61 -21.90
CA GLY A 138 -5.81 5.49 -22.74
C GLY A 138 -5.72 6.34 -24.02
N VAL A 139 -5.15 7.55 -23.95
CA VAL A 139 -4.91 8.41 -25.13
C VAL A 139 -3.89 7.73 -26.06
N ILE A 140 -2.80 7.17 -25.52
CA ILE A 140 -1.79 6.45 -26.32
C ILE A 140 -2.42 5.27 -27.03
N LEU A 141 -3.19 4.42 -26.34
CA LEU A 141 -3.87 3.28 -26.95
C LEU A 141 -4.78 3.71 -28.10
N LYS A 142 -5.56 4.78 -27.88
CA LYS A 142 -6.47 5.29 -28.92
C LYS A 142 -5.73 5.87 -30.13
N LEU A 143 -4.61 6.59 -29.93
CA LEU A 143 -3.82 7.17 -31.00
C LEU A 143 -3.13 6.09 -31.85
N PHE A 144 -2.61 5.05 -31.22
CA PHE A 144 -1.92 3.95 -31.92
C PHE A 144 -2.88 2.82 -32.35
N ARG A 145 -4.21 2.96 -32.12
CA ARG A 145 -5.23 1.95 -32.43
C ARG A 145 -4.90 0.54 -31.90
N LEU A 146 -4.28 0.49 -30.75
CA LEU A 146 -3.98 -0.75 -30.02
C LEU A 146 -5.18 -1.22 -29.19
#